data_35951a7c38962f04935085993e2caf50
#
_entry.id   35951a7c38962f04935085993e2caf50
#
_cell.length_a   1.000
_cell.length_b   1.000
_cell.length_c   1.000
_cell.angle_alpha   90.00
_cell.angle_beta   90.00
_cell.angle_gamma   90.00
#
_symmetry.space_group_name_H-M   'P 1'
#
loop_
_entity.id
_entity.type
_entity.pdbx_description
1 polymer ?
#
loop_
_entity_poly.entity_id
_entity_poly.type
_entity_poly.pdbx_seq_one_letter_code
_entity_poly.pdbx_strand_id
1 'polypeptide(L)'
;MNLFRDKKNINDIALIIGILIIAGLFFGLNHKSSKGSVVSVTDGEGNSHSYSLLTDSENVVKTHYGYNVLVIKDGKAFISEADCPNCECIKQGSISNDGEMIFCMPHKLVIKVESDSVNEYDSVSY
;
A
#
# COMPACT_ATOMS: atom_id res chain seq x y z
N MET A 1 -16.33 -42.76 33.89
CA MET A 1 -17.41 -41.79 33.92
C MET A 1 -17.11 -40.47 33.15
N ASN A 2 -16.29 -40.47 32.12
CA ASN A 2 -15.98 -39.28 31.33
C ASN A 2 -15.87 -39.54 29.82
N LEU A 3 -16.29 -40.72 29.34
CA LEU A 3 -16.18 -41.12 27.94
C LEU A 3 -17.08 -40.29 27.00
N PHE A 4 -18.18 -39.75 27.51
CA PHE A 4 -19.08 -38.89 26.70
C PHE A 4 -18.60 -37.42 26.60
N ARG A 5 -17.78 -36.98 27.54
CA ARG A 5 -17.23 -35.62 27.57
C ARG A 5 -16.04 -35.50 26.65
N ASP A 6 -15.25 -36.54 26.48
CA ASP A 6 -14.08 -36.55 25.64
C ASP A 6 -14.42 -36.55 24.13
N LYS A 7 -15.48 -37.26 23.73
CA LYS A 7 -15.94 -37.26 22.34
C LYS A 7 -16.48 -35.89 21.88
N LYS A 8 -17.17 -35.19 22.79
CA LYS A 8 -17.68 -33.84 22.49
C LYS A 8 -16.54 -32.84 22.31
N ASN A 9 -15.53 -32.93 23.18
CA ASN A 9 -14.35 -32.06 23.10
C ASN A 9 -13.51 -32.32 21.83
N ILE A 10 -13.38 -33.58 21.41
CA ILE A 10 -12.66 -33.94 20.16
C ILE A 10 -13.38 -33.40 18.94
N ASN A 11 -14.69 -33.47 18.87
CA ASN A 11 -15.47 -32.93 17.77
C ASN A 11 -15.40 -31.41 17.74
N ASP A 12 -15.45 -30.75 18.89
CA ASP A 12 -15.32 -29.28 18.99
C ASP A 12 -13.93 -28.81 18.57
N ILE A 13 -12.88 -29.54 18.98
CA ILE A 13 -11.50 -29.25 18.57
C ILE A 13 -11.32 -29.46 17.06
N ALA A 14 -11.87 -30.54 16.51
CA ALA A 14 -11.83 -30.80 15.08
C ALA A 14 -12.53 -29.68 14.26
N LEU A 15 -13.64 -29.18 14.77
CA LEU A 15 -14.40 -28.10 14.18
C LEU A 15 -13.61 -26.78 14.20
N ILE A 16 -12.98 -26.45 15.32
CA ILE A 16 -12.12 -25.27 15.46
C ILE A 16 -10.93 -25.35 14.51
N ILE A 17 -10.26 -26.49 14.43
CA ILE A 17 -9.14 -26.70 13.51
C ILE A 17 -9.60 -26.55 12.05
N GLY A 18 -10.76 -27.10 11.70
CA GLY A 18 -11.34 -26.96 10.37
C GLY A 18 -11.60 -25.49 9.99
N ILE A 19 -12.16 -24.71 10.90
CA ILE A 19 -12.40 -23.28 10.69
C ILE A 19 -11.09 -22.52 10.53
N LEU A 20 -10.07 -22.81 11.34
CA LEU A 20 -8.76 -22.16 11.24
C LEU A 20 -8.05 -22.48 9.93
N ILE A 21 -8.17 -23.71 9.42
CA ILE A 21 -7.61 -24.10 8.12
C ILE A 21 -8.31 -23.34 7.00
N ILE A 22 -9.64 -23.28 7.01
CA ILE A 22 -10.42 -22.57 6.00
C ILE A 22 -10.10 -21.06 6.05
N ALA A 23 -10.03 -20.48 7.23
CA ALA A 23 -9.68 -19.06 7.39
C ALA A 23 -8.25 -18.78 6.90
N GLY A 24 -7.30 -19.67 7.20
CA GLY A 24 -5.92 -19.55 6.73
C GLY A 24 -5.78 -19.67 5.23
N LEU A 25 -6.50 -20.60 4.60
CA LEU A 25 -6.56 -20.73 3.15
C LEU A 25 -7.22 -19.52 2.50
N PHE A 26 -8.32 -19.04 3.05
CA PHE A 26 -9.02 -17.86 2.54
C PHE A 26 -8.14 -16.61 2.63
N PHE A 27 -7.43 -16.44 3.75
CA PHE A 27 -6.49 -15.34 3.95
C PHE A 27 -5.31 -15.43 2.97
N GLY A 28 -4.72 -16.62 2.81
CA GLY A 28 -3.60 -16.85 1.90
C GLY A 28 -3.94 -16.66 0.42
N LEU A 29 -5.15 -17.06 0.00
CA LEU A 29 -5.60 -16.89 -1.37
C LEU A 29 -5.99 -15.44 -1.70
N ASN A 30 -6.48 -14.70 -0.73
CA ASN A 30 -6.85 -13.29 -0.91
C ASN A 30 -5.68 -12.31 -0.74
N HIS A 31 -4.55 -12.76 -0.23
CA HIS A 31 -3.38 -11.90 -0.02
C HIS A 31 -2.45 -11.85 -1.25
N LYS A 32 -3.02 -11.86 -2.44
CA LYS A 32 -2.27 -11.52 -3.66
C LYS A 32 -2.11 -10.01 -3.74
N SER A 33 -1.07 -9.52 -3.08
CA SER A 33 -0.55 -8.19 -3.35
C SER A 33 0.08 -8.21 -4.74
N SER A 34 -0.59 -7.61 -5.72
CA SER A 34 -0.02 -7.41 -7.05
C SER A 34 1.03 -6.29 -6.99
N LYS A 35 2.13 -6.46 -7.71
CA LYS A 35 3.10 -5.36 -7.86
C LYS A 35 2.47 -4.23 -8.65
N GLY A 36 2.72 -3.01 -8.20
CA GLY A 36 2.34 -1.82 -8.93
C GLY A 36 3.26 -1.55 -10.13
N SER A 37 2.79 -0.77 -11.06
CA SER A 37 3.53 -0.30 -12.24
C SER A 37 3.64 1.22 -12.31
N VAL A 38 2.77 1.92 -11.61
CA VAL A 38 2.69 3.38 -11.63
C VAL A 38 2.64 3.92 -10.20
N VAL A 39 3.31 5.04 -9.99
CA VAL A 39 3.25 5.84 -8.76
C VAL A 39 2.48 7.12 -9.06
N SER A 40 1.35 7.30 -8.43
CA SER A 40 0.56 8.52 -8.47
C SER A 40 0.90 9.41 -7.27
N VAL A 41 1.22 10.65 -7.54
CA VAL A 41 1.56 11.66 -6.55
C VAL A 41 0.50 12.76 -6.59
N THR A 42 -0.23 12.92 -5.51
CA THR A 42 -1.29 13.92 -5.40
C THR A 42 -0.97 14.90 -4.29
N ASP A 43 -1.02 16.18 -4.59
CA ASP A 43 -0.86 17.26 -3.61
C ASP A 43 -2.21 17.70 -3.01
N GLY A 44 -2.15 18.53 -1.97
CA GLY A 44 -3.35 19.05 -1.30
C GLY A 44 -4.15 20.07 -2.12
N GLU A 45 -3.66 20.46 -3.29
CA GLU A 45 -4.34 21.37 -4.22
C GLU A 45 -5.08 20.61 -5.32
N GLY A 46 -4.95 19.28 -5.34
CA GLY A 46 -5.60 18.41 -6.33
C GLY A 46 -4.77 18.20 -7.60
N ASN A 47 -3.52 18.67 -7.64
CA ASN A 47 -2.63 18.34 -8.75
C ASN A 47 -2.13 16.90 -8.58
N SER A 48 -2.15 16.14 -9.66
CA SER A 48 -1.70 14.77 -9.67
C SER A 48 -0.66 14.56 -10.77
N HIS A 49 0.43 13.88 -10.39
CA HIS A 49 1.50 13.48 -11.29
C HIS A 49 1.70 11.98 -11.20
N SER A 50 1.94 11.34 -12.34
CA SER A 50 2.18 9.89 -12.39
C SER A 50 3.57 9.61 -12.91
N TYR A 51 4.25 8.66 -12.26
CA TYR A 51 5.60 8.21 -12.62
C TYR A 51 5.59 6.70 -12.81
N SER A 52 6.40 6.20 -13.75
CA SER A 52 6.56 4.76 -13.92
C SER A 52 7.39 4.18 -12.78
N LEU A 53 6.85 3.15 -12.12
CA LEU A 53 7.58 2.39 -11.10
C LEU A 53 8.66 1.47 -11.72
N LEU A 54 8.57 1.21 -13.02
CA LEU A 54 9.48 0.33 -13.76
C LEU A 54 10.78 1.03 -14.20
N THR A 55 10.82 2.36 -14.12
CA THR A 55 11.97 3.16 -14.54
C THR A 55 12.55 3.91 -13.34
N ASP A 56 13.83 3.71 -13.07
CA ASP A 56 14.53 4.43 -12.01
C ASP A 56 14.52 5.93 -12.28
N SER A 57 14.10 6.71 -11.30
CA SER A 57 14.03 8.15 -11.38
C SER A 57 14.08 8.81 -10.02
N GLU A 58 14.46 10.09 -10.02
CA GLU A 58 14.43 10.95 -8.85
C GLU A 58 13.67 12.23 -9.22
N ASN A 59 12.64 12.54 -8.45
CA ASN A 59 11.75 13.65 -8.73
C ASN A 59 11.55 14.49 -7.47
N VAL A 60 11.77 15.79 -7.60
CA VAL A 60 11.48 16.75 -6.54
C VAL A 60 10.03 17.20 -6.65
N VAL A 61 9.22 16.82 -5.70
CA VAL A 61 7.81 17.23 -5.61
C VAL A 61 7.72 18.43 -4.68
N LYS A 62 7.41 19.58 -5.24
CA LYS A 62 7.22 20.82 -4.51
C LYS A 62 5.73 21.10 -4.32
N THR A 63 5.35 21.40 -3.09
CA THR A 63 4.01 21.87 -2.74
C THR A 63 4.10 23.29 -2.16
N HIS A 64 2.96 23.90 -1.92
CA HIS A 64 2.92 25.18 -1.22
C HIS A 64 3.51 25.10 0.21
N TYR A 65 3.54 23.92 0.79
CA TYR A 65 3.94 23.67 2.18
C TYR A 65 5.38 23.20 2.35
N GLY A 66 6.07 22.87 1.26
CA GLY A 66 7.43 22.37 1.29
C GLY A 66 7.75 21.43 0.13
N TYR A 67 8.81 20.63 0.26
CA TYR A 67 9.21 19.70 -0.78
C TYR A 67 9.46 18.29 -0.26
N ASN A 68 9.33 17.34 -1.15
CA ASN A 68 9.68 15.94 -0.95
C ASN A 68 10.48 15.44 -2.16
N VAL A 69 11.51 14.64 -1.94
CA VAL A 69 12.25 13.98 -3.00
C VAL A 69 11.76 12.54 -3.12
N LEU A 70 11.02 12.28 -4.20
CA LEU A 70 10.55 10.93 -4.54
C LEU A 70 11.61 10.23 -5.37
N VAL A 71 12.10 9.10 -4.88
CA VAL A 71 13.03 8.23 -5.59
C VAL A 71 12.31 6.94 -5.98
N ILE A 72 12.45 6.58 -7.24
CA ILE A 72 12.01 5.28 -7.77
C ILE A 72 13.26 4.51 -8.16
N LYS A 73 13.45 3.36 -7.53
CA LYS A 73 14.59 2.49 -7.77
C LYS A 73 14.23 1.02 -7.55
N ASP A 74 14.65 0.17 -8.48
CA ASP A 74 14.43 -1.28 -8.42
C ASP A 74 12.95 -1.67 -8.21
N GLY A 75 12.04 -0.96 -8.85
CA GLY A 75 10.60 -1.19 -8.75
C GLY A 75 9.98 -0.79 -7.41
N LYS A 76 10.65 0.09 -6.66
CA LYS A 76 10.18 0.62 -5.38
C LYS A 76 10.19 2.14 -5.40
N ALA A 77 9.23 2.75 -4.71
CA ALA A 77 9.17 4.19 -4.51
C ALA A 77 9.33 4.53 -3.03
N PHE A 78 10.10 5.55 -2.73
CA PHE A 78 10.31 6.03 -1.36
C PHE A 78 10.68 7.51 -1.37
N ILE A 79 10.52 8.15 -0.23
CA ILE A 79 10.99 9.53 -0.01
C ILE A 79 12.39 9.49 0.59
N SER A 80 13.36 10.07 -0.12
CA SER A 80 14.75 10.14 0.33
C SER A 80 15.03 11.38 1.15
N GLU A 81 14.35 12.49 0.85
CA GLU A 81 14.52 13.77 1.52
C GLU A 81 13.20 14.52 1.57
N ALA A 82 12.98 15.24 2.65
CA ALA A 82 11.83 16.12 2.83
C ALA A 82 12.14 17.16 3.90
N ASP A 83 11.56 18.34 3.78
CA ASP A 83 11.68 19.42 4.78
C ASP A 83 10.52 19.45 5.79
N CYS A 84 9.77 18.37 5.91
CA CYS A 84 8.74 18.25 6.94
C CYS A 84 9.36 18.07 8.34
N PRO A 85 8.71 18.56 9.41
CA PRO A 85 9.30 18.66 10.75
C PRO A 85 9.79 17.34 11.33
N ASN A 86 9.05 16.25 11.17
CA ASN A 86 9.37 14.95 11.76
C ASN A 86 9.88 13.91 10.75
N CYS A 87 9.93 14.26 9.48
CA CYS A 87 10.32 13.35 8.38
C CYS A 87 9.57 12.01 8.40
N GLU A 88 8.30 12.02 8.80
CA GLU A 88 7.47 10.82 8.88
C GLU A 88 7.29 10.12 7.53
N CYS A 89 7.25 10.89 6.44
CA CYS A 89 7.17 10.34 5.09
C CYS A 89 8.40 9.50 4.72
N ILE A 90 9.59 9.86 5.21
CA ILE A 90 10.82 9.10 5.01
C ILE A 90 10.77 7.80 5.83
N LYS A 91 10.28 7.87 7.05
CA LYS A 91 10.18 6.74 7.97
C LYS A 91 9.18 5.67 7.54
N GLN A 92 8.23 6.00 6.68
CA GLN A 92 7.27 5.04 6.14
C GLN A 92 7.93 3.99 5.22
N GLY A 93 9.15 4.25 4.76
CA GLY A 93 9.92 3.32 3.96
C GLY A 93 9.51 3.29 2.49
N SER A 94 9.79 2.17 1.82
CA SER A 94 9.52 1.99 0.40
C SER A 94 8.22 1.24 0.15
N ILE A 95 7.53 1.61 -0.93
CA ILE A 95 6.30 0.99 -1.41
C ILE A 95 6.50 0.46 -2.83
N SER A 96 5.87 -0.65 -3.16
CA SER A 96 5.99 -1.30 -4.48
C SER A 96 4.74 -2.05 -4.92
N ASN A 97 3.83 -2.33 -4.00
CA ASN A 97 2.63 -3.10 -4.29
C ASN A 97 1.44 -2.19 -4.52
N ASP A 98 0.53 -2.66 -5.35
CA ASP A 98 -0.73 -1.97 -5.62
C ASP A 98 -1.50 -1.66 -4.34
N GLY A 99 -1.92 -0.41 -4.20
CA GLY A 99 -2.64 0.10 -3.03
C GLY A 99 -1.76 0.60 -1.88
N GLU A 100 -0.44 0.38 -1.91
CA GLU A 100 0.45 0.95 -0.90
C GLU A 100 0.59 2.46 -1.07
N MET A 101 0.70 3.18 0.04
CA MET A 101 0.73 4.64 0.07
C MET A 101 1.77 5.17 1.06
N ILE A 102 2.32 6.33 0.72
CA ILE A 102 3.11 7.18 1.62
C ILE A 102 2.36 8.50 1.80
N PHE A 103 2.22 8.95 3.02
CA PHE A 103 1.58 10.21 3.34
C PHE A 103 2.58 11.19 3.93
N CYS A 104 2.58 12.42 3.43
CA CYS A 104 3.23 13.56 4.07
C CYS A 104 2.16 14.57 4.48
N MET A 105 1.67 14.46 5.70
CA MET A 105 0.58 15.31 6.20
C MET A 105 0.95 16.79 6.28
N PRO A 106 2.18 17.17 6.74
CA PRO A 106 2.59 18.57 6.73
C PRO A 106 2.58 19.20 5.33
N HIS A 107 2.93 18.44 4.30
CA HIS A 107 2.96 18.90 2.91
C HIS A 107 1.66 18.59 2.14
N LYS A 108 0.69 17.92 2.79
CA LYS A 108 -0.56 17.44 2.16
C LYS A 108 -0.30 16.62 0.90
N LEU A 109 0.72 15.78 0.94
CA LEU A 109 1.16 14.96 -0.19
C LEU A 109 0.76 13.51 0.05
N VAL A 110 0.21 12.88 -0.98
CA VAL A 110 -0.11 11.45 -1.02
C VAL A 110 0.60 10.82 -2.20
N ILE A 111 1.35 9.78 -1.93
CA ILE A 111 2.04 8.98 -2.94
C ILE A 111 1.42 7.58 -2.89
N LYS A 112 0.83 7.13 -3.99
CA LYS A 112 0.14 5.85 -4.10
C LYS A 112 0.70 5.03 -5.23
N VAL A 113 0.91 3.74 -4.97
CA VAL A 113 1.24 2.77 -6.00
C VAL A 113 -0.03 2.18 -6.59
N GLU A 114 -0.11 2.14 -7.91
CA GLU A 114 -1.22 1.58 -8.66
C GLU A 114 -0.71 0.57 -9.67
N SER A 115 -1.46 -0.49 -9.90
CA SER A 115 -1.21 -1.42 -10.98
C SER A 115 -1.80 -0.87 -12.28
N ASP A 116 -1.19 -1.24 -13.41
CA ASP A 116 -1.60 -0.86 -14.77
C ASP A 116 -2.94 -1.49 -15.22
N SER A 117 -3.84 -1.78 -14.31
CA SER A 117 -5.22 -1.96 -14.68
C SER A 117 -5.71 -0.57 -15.10
N VAL A 118 -5.76 -0.36 -16.40
CA VAL A 118 -6.36 0.81 -17.03
C VAL A 118 -7.72 1.08 -16.40
N ASN A 119 -7.73 1.79 -15.30
CA ASN A 119 -8.93 2.41 -14.84
C ASN A 119 -9.11 3.65 -15.72
N GLU A 120 -9.79 3.42 -16.82
CA GLU A 120 -10.42 4.40 -17.68
C GLU A 120 -11.48 5.19 -16.91
N TYR A 121 -11.06 5.73 -15.75
CA TYR A 121 -11.86 6.62 -14.91
C TYR A 121 -11.06 7.87 -14.64
N ASP A 122 -10.66 8.56 -15.73
CA ASP A 122 -10.39 9.96 -15.56
C ASP A 122 -10.45 10.72 -16.87
N SER A 123 -11.63 11.02 -17.25
CA SER A 123 -11.91 12.11 -18.17
C SER A 123 -13.22 12.76 -17.78
N VAL A 124 -13.25 13.35 -16.59
CA VAL A 124 -14.24 14.39 -16.31
C VAL A 124 -13.48 15.71 -16.30
N SER A 125 -13.20 16.21 -17.48
CA SER A 125 -12.89 17.61 -17.66
C SER A 125 -14.18 18.40 -17.62
N TYR A 126 -14.25 19.33 -16.72
CA TYR A 126 -15.17 20.45 -16.77
C TYR A 126 -14.39 21.72 -17.14
#